data_e0ffc99cc77f9af0cf3415c0582baf5c
#
_entry.id   e0ffc99cc77f9af0cf3415c0582baf5c
#
_cell.length_a   1.000
_cell.length_b   1.000
_cell.length_c   1.000
_cell.angle_alpha   90.00
_cell.angle_beta   90.00
_cell.angle_gamma   90.00
#
_symmetry.space_group_name_H-M   'P 1'
#
loop_
_entity.id
_entity.type
_entity.pdbx_description
1 polymer ?
#
loop_
_entity_poly.entity_id
_entity_poly.type
_entity_poly.pdbx_seq_one_letter_code
_entity_poly.pdbx_strand_id
1 'polypeptide(L)'
;MELYVFNLNFNRLGIVDDFERVKVERYYTKMGQLTITIDGSKDNIDLLQKGRILAKTDDLQHGYLILTREYLDEQSSQLEIIAPSLNILLRRRLIIGQQSFTCNIENVLKSFVAVNAVTPTNPNRVIPGLTISTNHGIDITATEADSNGKAWISLQGKLGGCRGRGRGNLIKLPIS
;
A
#
# COMPACT_ATOMS: atom_id res chain seq x y z
N MET A 1 -15.75 -13.18 9.38
CA MET A 1 -14.98 -12.29 8.49
C MET A 1 -14.06 -13.19 7.68
N GLU A 2 -13.95 -12.96 6.40
CA GLU A 2 -13.09 -13.75 5.52
C GLU A 2 -12.06 -12.83 4.87
N LEU A 3 -10.90 -13.39 4.54
CA LEU A 3 -9.82 -12.68 3.88
C LEU A 3 -9.46 -13.39 2.58
N TYR A 4 -9.52 -12.67 1.48
CA TYR A 4 -8.93 -13.12 0.23
C TYR A 4 -7.42 -12.97 0.25
N VAL A 5 -6.75 -13.95 -0.33
CA VAL A 5 -5.30 -13.94 -0.54
C VAL A 5 -5.01 -13.81 -2.03
N PHE A 6 -4.18 -12.83 -2.38
CA PHE A 6 -3.77 -12.56 -3.76
C PHE A 6 -2.25 -12.63 -3.90
N ASN A 7 -1.79 -12.90 -5.10
CA ASN A 7 -0.40 -12.69 -5.47
C ASN A 7 -0.14 -11.21 -5.83
N LEU A 8 1.11 -10.86 -6.16
CA LEU A 8 1.48 -9.49 -6.56
C LEU A 8 0.87 -9.05 -7.90
N ASN A 9 0.34 -9.97 -8.69
CA ASN A 9 -0.39 -9.68 -9.93
C ASN A 9 -1.90 -9.55 -9.69
N PHE A 10 -2.33 -9.52 -8.43
CA PHE A 10 -3.74 -9.45 -7.99
C PHE A 10 -4.60 -10.65 -8.39
N ASN A 11 -3.99 -11.79 -8.75
CA ASN A 11 -4.72 -13.04 -8.93
C ASN A 11 -5.04 -13.64 -7.56
N ARG A 12 -6.30 -14.00 -7.34
CA ARG A 12 -6.76 -14.64 -6.11
C ARG A 12 -6.17 -16.05 -6.01
N LEU A 13 -5.56 -16.35 -4.88
CA LEU A 13 -4.96 -17.65 -4.55
C LEU A 13 -5.84 -18.49 -3.64
N GLY A 14 -6.62 -17.85 -2.77
CA GLY A 14 -7.47 -18.55 -1.81
C GLY A 14 -8.21 -17.61 -0.88
N ILE A 15 -8.84 -18.21 0.11
CA ILE A 15 -9.57 -17.55 1.20
C ILE A 15 -9.03 -18.09 2.51
N VAL A 16 -8.98 -17.23 3.52
CA VAL A 16 -8.67 -17.57 4.91
C VAL A 16 -9.81 -17.07 5.79
N ASP A 17 -10.34 -17.94 6.62
CA ASP A 17 -11.45 -17.67 7.53
C ASP A 17 -11.27 -18.29 8.94
N ASP A 18 -10.26 -19.16 9.10
CA ASP A 18 -9.97 -19.95 10.31
C ASP A 18 -8.97 -19.27 11.27
N PHE A 19 -8.92 -17.94 11.29
CA PHE A 19 -8.04 -17.19 12.18
C PHE A 19 -8.61 -17.07 13.60
N GLU A 20 -7.72 -17.15 14.60
CA GLU A 20 -8.08 -16.95 16.00
C GLU A 20 -8.27 -15.48 16.36
N ARG A 21 -7.44 -14.63 15.79
CA ARG A 21 -7.45 -13.18 16.01
C ARG A 21 -7.17 -12.41 14.74
N VAL A 22 -7.96 -11.35 14.54
CA VAL A 22 -7.68 -10.35 13.50
C VAL A 22 -7.76 -8.96 14.10
N LYS A 23 -6.72 -8.16 13.84
CA LYS A 23 -6.67 -6.75 14.22
C LYS A 23 -6.43 -5.92 12.97
N VAL A 24 -7.35 -5.02 12.67
CA VAL A 24 -7.22 -4.06 11.58
C VAL A 24 -7.01 -2.67 12.16
N GLU A 25 -5.88 -2.06 11.88
CA GLU A 25 -5.55 -0.71 12.29
C GLU A 25 -5.56 0.21 11.08
N ARG A 26 -6.39 1.24 11.11
CA ARG A 26 -6.50 2.25 10.06
C ARG A 26 -6.19 3.62 10.64
N TYR A 27 -5.31 4.33 9.98
CA TYR A 27 -4.89 5.65 10.41
C TYR A 27 -5.15 6.68 9.30
N TYR A 28 -5.50 7.88 9.68
CA TYR A 28 -5.70 8.98 8.74
C TYR A 28 -4.40 9.47 8.11
N THR A 29 -3.33 9.53 8.90
CA THR A 29 -2.03 10.11 8.49
C THR A 29 -0.89 9.10 8.42
N LYS A 30 -1.11 7.90 8.91
CA LYS A 30 -0.11 6.84 8.95
C LYS A 30 -0.55 5.65 8.10
N MET A 31 0.37 4.77 7.86
CA MET A 31 0.10 3.50 7.20
C MET A 31 -0.71 2.61 8.13
N GLY A 32 -1.82 2.07 7.63
CA GLY A 32 -2.60 1.06 8.35
C GLY A 32 -1.90 -0.30 8.36
N GLN A 33 -2.38 -1.20 9.21
CA GLN A 33 -1.82 -2.53 9.38
C GLN A 33 -2.93 -3.54 9.65
N LEU A 34 -2.78 -4.72 9.10
CA LEU A 34 -3.54 -5.92 9.43
C LEU A 34 -2.62 -6.87 10.18
N THR A 35 -3.04 -7.33 11.34
CA THR A 35 -2.35 -8.38 12.11
C THR A 35 -3.30 -9.56 12.27
N ILE A 36 -2.84 -10.77 11.95
CA ILE A 36 -3.62 -12.00 12.04
C ILE A 36 -2.85 -12.99 12.89
N THR A 37 -3.55 -13.66 13.81
CA THR A 37 -3.07 -14.87 14.48
C THR A 37 -3.86 -16.04 13.97
N ILE A 38 -3.18 -17.06 13.46
CA ILE A 38 -3.77 -18.23 12.82
C ILE A 38 -2.99 -19.48 13.18
N ASP A 39 -3.62 -20.65 13.11
CA ASP A 39 -2.90 -21.91 13.24
C ASP A 39 -1.92 -22.11 12.08
N GLY A 40 -0.69 -22.47 12.42
CA GLY A 40 0.41 -22.73 11.48
C GLY A 40 0.28 -24.07 10.75
N SER A 41 -0.92 -24.43 10.30
CA SER A 41 -1.12 -25.58 9.42
C SER A 41 -0.36 -25.44 8.12
N LYS A 42 -0.05 -26.56 7.47
CA LYS A 42 0.68 -26.53 6.19
C LYS A 42 -0.03 -25.68 5.15
N ASP A 43 -1.36 -25.78 5.07
CA ASP A 43 -2.15 -25.03 4.08
C ASP A 43 -2.09 -23.52 4.35
N ASN A 44 -2.18 -23.10 5.62
CA ASN A 44 -2.02 -21.71 6.00
C ASN A 44 -0.60 -21.18 5.74
N ILE A 45 0.41 -22.00 6.03
CA ILE A 45 1.81 -21.66 5.74
C ILE A 45 2.03 -21.46 4.25
N ASP A 46 1.48 -22.33 3.42
CA ASP A 46 1.61 -22.27 1.96
C ASP A 46 0.78 -21.14 1.37
N LEU A 47 -0.38 -20.83 1.93
CA LEU A 47 -1.26 -19.77 1.45
C LEU A 47 -0.81 -18.38 1.91
N LEU A 48 -0.23 -18.24 3.10
CA LEU A 48 0.09 -16.94 3.71
C LEU A 48 1.58 -16.60 3.63
N GLN A 49 2.17 -16.71 2.46
CA GLN A 49 3.59 -16.41 2.24
C GLN A 49 3.87 -14.89 2.20
N LYS A 50 5.10 -14.50 2.58
CA LYS A 50 5.58 -13.12 2.43
C LYS A 50 5.46 -12.66 0.98
N GLY A 51 5.03 -11.42 0.79
CA GLY A 51 4.80 -10.85 -0.53
C GLY A 51 3.39 -11.08 -1.10
N ARG A 52 2.54 -11.85 -0.44
CA ARG A 52 1.12 -11.98 -0.81
C ARG A 52 0.31 -10.83 -0.23
N ILE A 53 -0.83 -10.58 -0.85
CA ILE A 53 -1.73 -9.48 -0.50
C ILE A 53 -2.97 -10.08 0.15
N LEU A 54 -3.38 -9.49 1.27
CA LEU A 54 -4.61 -9.79 1.96
C LEU A 54 -5.62 -8.66 1.73
N ALA A 55 -6.87 -9.02 1.50
CA ALA A 55 -7.98 -8.07 1.48
C ALA A 55 -9.21 -8.69 2.11
N LYS A 56 -10.01 -7.88 2.82
CA LYS A 56 -11.28 -8.35 3.36
C LYS A 56 -12.28 -8.58 2.23
N THR A 57 -13.08 -9.63 2.33
CA THR A 57 -14.09 -9.95 1.31
C THR A 57 -15.15 -8.86 1.15
N ASP A 58 -15.46 -8.15 2.24
CA ASP A 58 -16.41 -7.02 2.30
C ASP A 58 -15.77 -5.65 2.03
N ASP A 59 -14.44 -5.58 1.86
CA ASP A 59 -13.69 -4.33 1.67
C ASP A 59 -12.45 -4.55 0.80
N LEU A 60 -12.66 -4.75 -0.48
CA LEU A 60 -11.59 -4.95 -1.46
C LEU A 60 -10.82 -3.67 -1.80
N GLN A 61 -11.25 -2.50 -1.29
CA GLN A 61 -10.55 -1.25 -1.53
C GLN A 61 -9.29 -1.10 -0.66
N HIS A 62 -9.15 -1.94 0.37
CA HIS A 62 -8.04 -1.89 1.31
C HIS A 62 -7.29 -3.22 1.31
N GLY A 63 -6.17 -3.25 0.60
CA GLY A 63 -5.25 -4.38 0.61
C GLY A 63 -4.10 -4.21 1.58
N TYR A 64 -3.55 -5.32 2.05
CA TYR A 64 -2.44 -5.41 3.00
C TYR A 64 -1.39 -6.38 2.47
N LEU A 65 -0.11 -5.98 2.48
CA LEU A 65 1.00 -6.79 1.98
C LEU A 65 1.65 -7.57 3.12
N ILE A 66 1.68 -8.89 3.05
CA ILE A 66 2.37 -9.71 4.06
C ILE A 66 3.86 -9.43 4.03
N LEU A 67 4.39 -8.82 5.09
CA LEU A 67 5.82 -8.55 5.25
C LEU A 67 6.47 -9.45 6.30
N THR A 68 5.78 -9.65 7.42
CA THR A 68 6.29 -10.42 8.54
C THR A 68 5.39 -11.61 8.80
N ARG A 69 6.02 -12.73 9.11
CA ARG A 69 5.40 -13.99 9.46
C ARG A 69 6.30 -14.67 10.46
N GLU A 70 5.81 -14.84 11.67
CA GLU A 70 6.57 -15.35 12.81
C GLU A 70 5.71 -16.28 13.64
N TYR A 71 6.30 -17.32 14.23
CA TYR A 71 5.63 -18.11 15.25
C TYR A 71 5.61 -17.33 16.55
N LEU A 72 4.48 -17.34 17.25
CA LEU A 72 4.31 -16.62 18.53
C LEU A 72 5.16 -17.23 19.64
N ASP A 73 5.36 -18.55 19.59
CA ASP A 73 6.13 -19.29 20.55
C ASP A 73 6.77 -20.50 19.86
N GLU A 74 7.94 -20.94 20.30
CA GLU A 74 8.62 -22.12 19.79
C GLU A 74 7.83 -23.44 20.00
N GLN A 75 6.91 -23.44 20.96
CA GLN A 75 6.08 -24.58 21.33
C GLN A 75 4.65 -24.47 20.77
N SER A 76 4.25 -23.32 20.26
CA SER A 76 2.91 -23.10 19.72
C SER A 76 2.91 -23.27 18.21
N SER A 77 1.84 -23.86 17.67
CA SER A 77 1.60 -23.87 16.23
C SER A 77 1.09 -22.54 15.70
N GLN A 78 0.92 -21.54 16.56
CA GLN A 78 0.32 -20.26 16.19
C GLN A 78 1.28 -19.37 15.40
N LEU A 79 0.81 -18.90 14.28
CA LEU A 79 1.52 -18.03 13.35
C LEU A 79 0.95 -16.62 13.42
N GLU A 80 1.79 -15.65 13.73
CA GLU A 80 1.44 -14.24 13.62
C GLU A 80 1.89 -13.68 12.27
N ILE A 81 0.96 -13.00 11.60
CA ILE A 81 1.19 -12.37 10.31
C ILE A 81 0.94 -10.89 10.44
N ILE A 82 1.94 -10.10 10.05
CA ILE A 82 1.87 -8.64 10.05
C ILE A 82 1.91 -8.15 8.60
N ALA A 83 0.84 -7.52 8.19
CA ALA A 83 0.66 -7.01 6.85
C ALA A 83 0.29 -5.51 6.88
N PRO A 84 1.23 -4.60 6.62
CA PRO A 84 0.93 -3.19 6.42
C PRO A 84 0.09 -2.97 5.16
N SER A 85 -0.64 -1.86 5.09
CA SER A 85 -1.43 -1.50 3.92
C SER A 85 -0.56 -1.40 2.65
N LEU A 86 -1.15 -1.62 1.48
CA LEU A 86 -0.46 -1.60 0.18
C LEU A 86 0.26 -0.28 -0.13
N ASN A 87 -0.04 0.78 0.58
CA ASN A 87 0.73 2.04 0.52
C ASN A 87 2.22 1.85 0.85
N ILE A 88 2.61 0.73 1.48
CA ILE A 88 4.02 0.37 1.69
C ILE A 88 4.79 0.26 0.37
N LEU A 89 4.15 -0.07 -0.73
CA LEU A 89 4.76 -0.15 -2.05
C LEU A 89 5.28 1.22 -2.51
N LEU A 90 4.59 2.30 -2.16
CA LEU A 90 5.05 3.66 -2.45
C LEU A 90 6.26 4.06 -1.61
N ARG A 91 6.39 3.51 -0.39
CA ARG A 91 7.57 3.75 0.46
C ARG A 91 8.86 3.23 -0.17
N ARG A 92 8.76 2.23 -1.02
CA ARG A 92 9.90 1.65 -1.76
C ARG A 92 10.29 2.46 -3.00
N ARG A 93 9.57 3.55 -3.30
CA ARG A 93 9.84 4.41 -4.45
C ARG A 93 10.38 5.76 -3.98
N LEU A 94 11.56 6.09 -4.46
CA LEU A 94 12.19 7.38 -4.19
C LEU A 94 11.86 8.35 -5.33
N ILE A 95 11.70 9.62 -5.00
CA ILE A 95 11.60 10.68 -6.00
C ILE A 95 13.01 10.91 -6.53
N ILE A 96 13.19 10.75 -7.84
CA ILE A 96 14.49 10.94 -8.50
C ILE A 96 14.44 12.23 -9.31
N GLY A 97 15.48 13.03 -9.14
CA GLY A 97 15.63 14.31 -9.85
C GLY A 97 14.79 15.43 -9.27
N GLN A 98 14.89 16.58 -9.89
CA GLN A 98 14.12 17.77 -9.55
C GLN A 98 12.77 17.73 -10.29
N GLN A 99 11.71 17.94 -9.55
CA GLN A 99 10.36 18.07 -10.09
C GLN A 99 9.70 19.32 -9.51
N SER A 100 9.23 20.20 -10.38
CA SER A 100 8.53 21.42 -10.00
C SER A 100 7.15 21.44 -10.61
N PHE A 101 6.15 21.72 -9.78
CA PHE A 101 4.77 21.82 -10.22
C PHE A 101 4.13 23.08 -9.65
N THR A 102 3.34 23.76 -10.47
CA THR A 102 2.47 24.85 -10.05
C THR A 102 1.08 24.54 -10.59
N CYS A 103 0.28 23.88 -9.80
CA CYS A 103 -1.08 23.48 -10.18
C CYS A 103 -1.88 23.10 -8.94
N ASN A 104 -3.09 22.62 -9.14
CA ASN A 104 -3.92 22.04 -8.09
C ASN A 104 -3.14 20.96 -7.31
N ILE A 105 -3.23 20.96 -5.98
CA ILE A 105 -2.48 20.07 -5.09
C ILE A 105 -2.73 18.60 -5.40
N GLU A 106 -3.94 18.25 -5.82
CA GLU A 106 -4.29 16.89 -6.22
C GLU A 106 -3.46 16.47 -7.44
N ASN A 107 -3.33 17.36 -8.43
CA ASN A 107 -2.53 17.11 -9.62
C ASN A 107 -1.05 17.01 -9.30
N VAL A 108 -0.53 17.83 -8.37
CA VAL A 108 0.86 17.74 -7.89
C VAL A 108 1.14 16.35 -7.32
N LEU A 109 0.28 15.88 -6.40
CA LEU A 109 0.45 14.58 -5.76
C LEU A 109 0.37 13.42 -6.76
N LYS A 110 -0.61 13.48 -7.67
CA LYS A 110 -0.78 12.48 -8.73
C LYS A 110 0.41 12.46 -9.70
N SER A 111 0.95 13.62 -10.04
CA SER A 111 2.12 13.72 -10.91
C SER A 111 3.37 13.08 -10.29
N PHE A 112 3.60 13.27 -8.99
CA PHE A 112 4.69 12.58 -8.30
C PHE A 112 4.53 11.05 -8.37
N VAL A 113 3.32 10.53 -8.19
CA VAL A 113 3.05 9.09 -8.31
C VAL A 113 3.22 8.62 -9.75
N ALA A 114 2.68 9.38 -10.72
CA ALA A 114 2.78 9.04 -12.14
C ALA A 114 4.23 8.84 -12.56
N VAL A 115 5.07 9.86 -12.36
CA VAL A 115 6.45 9.87 -12.84
C VAL A 115 7.35 8.89 -12.09
N ASN A 116 7.04 8.54 -10.85
CA ASN A 116 7.92 7.70 -10.03
C ASN A 116 7.46 6.25 -9.86
N ALA A 117 6.20 5.94 -10.14
CA ALA A 117 5.64 4.61 -9.84
C ALA A 117 4.74 4.03 -10.93
N VAL A 118 4.07 4.86 -11.76
CA VAL A 118 3.17 4.38 -12.81
C VAL A 118 3.87 4.35 -14.18
N THR A 119 4.46 5.47 -14.58
CA THR A 119 5.18 5.65 -15.85
C THR A 119 6.59 6.21 -15.63
N PRO A 120 7.42 5.57 -14.81
CA PRO A 120 8.79 6.04 -14.58
C PRO A 120 9.66 5.80 -15.80
N THR A 121 10.69 6.63 -16.00
CA THR A 121 11.70 6.48 -17.05
C THR A 121 12.38 5.10 -17.01
N ASN A 122 12.62 4.59 -15.79
CA ASN A 122 13.14 3.23 -15.62
C ASN A 122 11.96 2.25 -15.40
N PRO A 123 11.68 1.32 -16.35
CA PRO A 123 10.53 0.42 -16.26
C PRO A 123 10.56 -0.52 -15.04
N ASN A 124 11.74 -0.81 -14.48
CA ASN A 124 11.86 -1.63 -13.27
C ASN A 124 11.28 -0.93 -12.01
N ARG A 125 10.94 0.34 -12.12
CA ARG A 125 10.32 1.11 -11.04
C ARG A 125 8.79 1.13 -11.09
N VAL A 126 8.20 0.59 -12.13
CA VAL A 126 6.73 0.48 -12.22
C VAL A 126 6.22 -0.37 -11.06
N ILE A 127 5.15 0.08 -10.41
CA ILE A 127 4.37 -0.75 -9.49
C ILE A 127 3.26 -1.38 -10.31
N PRO A 128 3.29 -2.70 -10.55
CA PRO A 128 2.28 -3.37 -11.36
C PRO A 128 0.87 -3.10 -10.82
N GLY A 129 -0.07 -2.83 -11.71
CA GLY A 129 -1.46 -2.60 -11.36
C GLY A 129 -1.77 -1.27 -10.68
N LEU A 130 -0.78 -0.42 -10.36
CA LEU A 130 -1.03 0.88 -9.78
C LEU A 130 -1.63 1.83 -10.82
N THR A 131 -2.80 2.36 -10.52
CA THR A 131 -3.48 3.36 -11.34
C THR A 131 -3.73 4.65 -10.55
N ILE A 132 -3.88 5.75 -11.26
CA ILE A 132 -4.20 7.04 -10.67
C ILE A 132 -5.70 7.25 -10.80
N SER A 133 -6.38 7.56 -9.70
CA SER A 133 -7.82 7.85 -9.70
C SER A 133 -8.13 9.15 -10.44
N THR A 134 -9.37 9.30 -10.89
CA THR A 134 -9.88 10.56 -11.43
C THR A 134 -9.78 11.69 -10.38
N ASN A 135 -9.74 12.94 -10.83
CA ASN A 135 -9.68 14.09 -9.93
C ASN A 135 -10.98 14.22 -9.12
N HIS A 136 -10.81 14.57 -7.84
CA HIS A 136 -11.90 14.76 -6.89
C HIS A 136 -12.30 16.24 -6.75
N GLY A 137 -11.70 17.14 -7.54
CA GLY A 137 -12.04 18.56 -7.55
C GLY A 137 -11.49 19.35 -6.34
N ILE A 138 -10.36 18.91 -5.79
CA ILE A 138 -9.70 19.66 -4.72
C ILE A 138 -9.07 20.92 -5.34
N ASP A 139 -9.75 22.06 -5.19
CA ASP A 139 -9.35 23.34 -5.80
C ASP A 139 -8.44 24.13 -4.85
N ILE A 140 -7.29 23.57 -4.54
CA ILE A 140 -6.23 24.25 -3.78
C ILE A 140 -4.99 24.29 -4.68
N THR A 141 -4.61 25.47 -5.10
CA THR A 141 -3.37 25.68 -5.85
C THR A 141 -2.18 25.51 -4.93
N ALA A 142 -1.24 24.69 -5.32
CA ALA A 142 0.02 24.50 -4.62
C ALA A 142 1.18 24.60 -5.60
N THR A 143 2.25 25.21 -5.13
CA THR A 143 3.54 25.17 -5.80
C THR A 143 4.43 24.23 -5.03
N GLU A 144 4.92 23.22 -5.69
CA GLU A 144 5.83 22.25 -5.11
C GLU A 144 7.10 22.19 -5.97
N ALA A 145 8.22 22.47 -5.36
CA ALA A 145 9.52 22.32 -5.97
C ALA A 145 10.34 21.35 -5.13
N ASP A 146 10.71 20.24 -5.69
CA ASP A 146 11.67 19.34 -5.07
C ASP A 146 13.05 19.69 -5.61
N SER A 147 13.71 20.64 -4.97
CA SER A 147 15.03 21.11 -5.35
C SER A 147 15.99 21.08 -4.16
N ASN A 148 17.25 21.02 -4.49
CA ASN A 148 18.37 21.23 -3.58
C ASN A 148 18.66 20.09 -2.59
N GLY A 149 19.27 19.02 -3.09
CA GLY A 149 20.03 18.08 -2.28
C GLY A 149 19.25 17.13 -1.39
N LYS A 150 17.92 17.22 -1.37
CA LYS A 150 17.04 16.21 -0.75
C LYS A 150 16.67 15.14 -1.78
N ALA A 151 17.65 14.59 -2.43
CA ALA A 151 17.49 13.67 -3.56
C ALA A 151 16.72 12.37 -3.24
N TRP A 152 16.37 12.09 -1.98
CA TRP A 152 15.93 10.77 -1.55
C TRP A 152 14.74 10.82 -0.59
N ILE A 153 13.70 11.55 -0.94
CA ILE A 153 12.43 11.50 -0.20
C ILE A 153 11.62 10.32 -0.75
N SER A 154 11.13 9.44 0.12
CA SER A 154 10.21 8.39 -0.31
C SER A 154 8.91 9.02 -0.80
N LEU A 155 8.34 8.46 -1.86
CA LEU A 155 7.07 8.93 -2.42
C LEU A 155 5.95 8.95 -1.36
N GLN A 156 5.91 7.96 -0.46
CA GLN A 156 4.98 7.95 0.66
C GLN A 156 5.19 9.13 1.62
N GLY A 157 6.44 9.45 1.94
CA GLY A 157 6.77 10.58 2.82
C GLY A 157 6.31 11.90 2.23
N LYS A 158 6.49 12.11 0.92
CA LYS A 158 6.02 13.30 0.21
C LYS A 158 4.48 13.41 0.24
N LEU A 159 3.79 12.33 -0.10
CA LEU A 159 2.32 12.29 -0.07
C LEU A 159 1.76 12.51 1.34
N GLY A 160 2.45 12.02 2.39
CA GLY A 160 2.06 12.22 3.78
C GLY A 160 2.20 13.68 4.23
N GLY A 161 3.22 14.39 3.75
CA GLY A 161 3.47 15.80 4.08
C GLY A 161 2.48 16.79 3.44
N CYS A 162 1.91 16.43 2.30
CA CYS A 162 1.01 17.29 1.52
C CYS A 162 -0.48 17.10 1.81
N ARG A 163 -0.84 16.31 2.82
CA ARG A 163 -2.25 16.04 3.15
C ARG A 163 -2.97 17.27 3.68
N GLY A 164 -3.51 18.08 2.79
CA GLY A 164 -4.64 18.94 3.06
C GLY A 164 -5.94 18.13 3.18
N ARG A 165 -6.99 18.66 3.83
CA ARG A 165 -8.25 18.01 4.20
C ARG A 165 -9.10 17.49 3.02
N GLY A 166 -8.56 16.63 2.18
CA GLY A 166 -9.29 15.97 1.09
C GLY A 166 -9.60 14.52 1.45
N ARG A 167 -10.88 14.20 1.60
CA ARG A 167 -11.37 12.82 1.70
C ARG A 167 -11.34 12.21 0.31
N GLY A 168 -10.36 11.39 0.00
CA GLY A 168 -10.31 10.63 -1.25
C GLY A 168 -9.06 9.78 -1.35
N ASN A 169 -9.19 8.56 -1.86
CA ASN A 169 -8.05 7.75 -2.23
C ASN A 169 -7.44 8.33 -3.50
N LEU A 170 -6.29 9.01 -3.38
CA LEU A 170 -5.54 9.56 -4.51
C LEU A 170 -5.00 8.48 -5.45
N ILE A 171 -4.94 7.25 -4.95
CA ILE A 171 -4.31 6.12 -5.61
C ILE A 171 -5.22 4.91 -5.44
N LYS A 172 -5.53 4.24 -6.54
CA LYS A 172 -6.34 3.03 -6.56
C LYS A 172 -5.47 1.86 -7.00
N LEU A 173 -5.50 0.77 -6.23
CA LEU A 173 -4.92 -0.50 -6.62
C LEU A 173 -6.04 -1.40 -7.17
N PRO A 174 -5.80 -2.18 -8.22
CA PRO A 174 -6.83 -3.01 -8.83
C PRO A 174 -7.01 -4.29 -7.99
N ILE A 175 -7.82 -4.21 -6.96
CA ILE A 175 -8.34 -5.38 -6.27
C ILE A 175 -9.81 -5.47 -6.67
N SER A 176 -10.12 -6.30 -7.62
CA SER A 176 -11.48 -6.62 -8.06
C SER A 176 -11.74 -8.10 -7.96
#